data_89f3f95a08ac3ab221c9c2c682f8d95c
#
_entry.id   89f3f95a08ac3ab221c9c2c682f8d95c
#
_cell.length_a   1.000
_cell.length_b   1.000
_cell.length_c   1.000
_cell.angle_alpha   90.00
_cell.angle_beta   90.00
_cell.angle_gamma   90.00
#
_symmetry.space_group_name_H-M   'P 1'
#
loop_
_entity.id
_entity.type
_entity.pdbx_description
1 polymer ?
#
loop_
_entity_poly.entity_id
_entity_poly.type
_entity_poly.pdbx_seq_one_letter_code
_entity_poly.pdbx_strand_id
1 'polypeptide(L)'
;MKNVIVTGGNGFIGSSLIKKLVANGVNVVAVDITFAGDRLPESEFITKIESGVDVSLAKKIPSGEYDAFYHLAWRGVNGADKADPTVQLANIQMAVDCVNISKQLNVKKYLCAGTVAENATFSLPNLEKTSGGMMYG
;
A
#
# COMPACT_ATOMS: atom_id res chain seq x y z
N MET A 1 -14.35 -13.08 0.93
CA MET A 1 -13.80 -11.75 1.30
C MET A 1 -14.92 -10.75 1.12
N LYS A 2 -15.26 -9.99 2.17
CA LYS A 2 -16.40 -9.05 2.17
C LYS A 2 -15.95 -7.60 2.36
N ASN A 3 -15.03 -7.35 3.28
CA ASN A 3 -14.57 -6.01 3.62
C ASN A 3 -13.04 -5.96 3.62
N VAL A 4 -12.48 -4.94 2.99
CA VAL A 4 -11.02 -4.77 2.92
C VAL A 4 -10.61 -3.31 3.10
N ILE A 5 -9.35 -3.10 3.50
CA ILE A 5 -8.72 -1.79 3.58
C ILE A 5 -7.60 -1.76 2.53
N VAL A 6 -7.48 -0.66 1.79
CA VAL A 6 -6.45 -0.46 0.78
C VAL A 6 -5.81 0.91 0.98
N THR A 7 -4.53 0.96 1.38
CA THR A 7 -3.75 2.21 1.39
C THR A 7 -3.08 2.42 0.03
N GLY A 8 -2.92 3.67 -0.40
CA GLY A 8 -2.53 3.98 -1.77
C GLY A 8 -3.68 3.73 -2.76
N GLY A 9 -4.93 3.91 -2.28
CA GLY A 9 -6.14 3.55 -3.01
C GLY A 9 -6.35 4.31 -4.32
N ASN A 10 -5.89 5.57 -4.39
CA ASN A 10 -5.95 6.40 -5.59
C ASN A 10 -4.73 6.24 -6.51
N GLY A 11 -3.74 5.42 -6.10
CA GLY A 11 -2.57 5.09 -6.88
C GLY A 11 -2.88 4.18 -8.07
N PHE A 12 -1.87 3.92 -8.92
CA PHE A 12 -2.01 3.10 -10.12
C PHE A 12 -2.46 1.66 -9.80
N ILE A 13 -1.75 0.99 -8.90
CA ILE A 13 -2.08 -0.39 -8.50
C ILE A 13 -3.33 -0.41 -7.63
N GLY A 14 -3.42 0.50 -6.64
CA GLY A 14 -4.54 0.56 -5.70
C GLY A 14 -5.88 0.76 -6.38
N SER A 15 -5.97 1.73 -7.30
CA SER A 15 -7.21 1.98 -8.02
C SER A 15 -7.65 0.80 -8.91
N SER A 16 -6.69 0.12 -9.54
CA SER A 16 -6.97 -1.07 -10.35
C SER A 16 -7.46 -2.25 -9.49
N LEU A 17 -6.84 -2.45 -8.32
CA LEU A 17 -7.27 -3.47 -7.36
C LEU A 17 -8.68 -3.17 -6.84
N ILE A 18 -8.94 -1.92 -6.43
CA ILE A 18 -10.24 -1.51 -5.89
C ILE A 18 -11.35 -1.72 -6.92
N LYS A 19 -11.15 -1.31 -8.17
CA LYS A 19 -12.12 -1.57 -9.24
C LYS A 19 -12.49 -3.05 -9.36
N LYS A 20 -11.49 -3.92 -9.28
CA LYS A 20 -11.71 -5.37 -9.36
C LYS A 20 -12.42 -5.93 -8.13
N LEU A 21 -12.09 -5.45 -6.94
CA LEU A 21 -12.74 -5.85 -5.69
C LEU A 21 -14.22 -5.45 -5.67
N VAL A 22 -14.52 -4.20 -6.02
CA VAL A 22 -15.87 -3.66 -6.08
C VAL A 22 -16.73 -4.37 -7.13
N ALA A 23 -16.17 -4.68 -8.30
CA ALA A 23 -16.87 -5.46 -9.33
C ALA A 23 -17.24 -6.88 -8.84
N ASN A 24 -16.61 -7.37 -7.79
CA ASN A 24 -16.94 -8.64 -7.11
C ASN A 24 -17.75 -8.45 -5.82
N GLY A 25 -18.34 -7.29 -5.60
CA GLY A 25 -19.21 -7.01 -4.44
C GLY A 25 -18.46 -6.91 -3.10
N VAL A 26 -17.18 -6.54 -3.12
CA VAL A 26 -16.37 -6.36 -1.92
C VAL A 26 -16.41 -4.89 -1.48
N ASN A 27 -16.71 -4.65 -0.21
CA ASN A 27 -16.62 -3.31 0.39
C ASN A 27 -15.15 -2.94 0.61
N VAL A 28 -14.79 -1.74 0.20
CA VAL A 28 -13.41 -1.25 0.25
C VAL A 28 -13.33 0.07 1.01
N VAL A 29 -12.51 0.12 2.03
CA VAL A 29 -12.04 1.37 2.62
C VAL A 29 -10.77 1.76 1.86
N ALA A 30 -10.90 2.75 0.98
CA ALA A 30 -9.80 3.30 0.20
C ALA A 30 -9.16 4.45 0.95
N VAL A 31 -7.87 4.33 1.27
CA VAL A 31 -7.09 5.35 1.98
C VAL A 31 -6.02 5.90 1.04
N ASP A 32 -5.97 7.21 0.89
CA ASP A 32 -4.89 7.90 0.17
C ASP A 32 -4.68 9.30 0.76
N ILE A 33 -3.53 9.90 0.48
CA ILE A 33 -3.24 11.29 0.88
C ILE A 33 -4.12 12.30 0.15
N THR A 34 -4.62 11.93 -1.03
CA THR A 34 -5.52 12.74 -1.83
C THR A 34 -6.32 11.90 -2.81
N PHE A 35 -7.54 12.31 -3.08
CA PHE A 35 -8.37 11.80 -4.17
C PHE A 35 -8.51 12.84 -5.30
N ALA A 36 -7.66 13.87 -5.36
CA ALA A 36 -7.58 14.74 -6.53
C ALA A 36 -7.27 13.93 -7.78
N GLY A 37 -8.00 14.17 -8.89
CA GLY A 37 -7.91 13.36 -10.11
C GLY A 37 -8.36 11.91 -9.88
N ASP A 38 -9.40 11.72 -9.08
CA ASP A 38 -9.95 10.45 -8.62
C ASP A 38 -10.02 9.39 -9.73
N ARG A 39 -9.38 8.26 -9.46
CA ARG A 39 -9.35 7.11 -10.37
C ARG A 39 -10.36 6.03 -10.02
N LEU A 40 -11.10 6.21 -8.91
CA LEU A 40 -12.06 5.24 -8.41
C LEU A 40 -13.44 5.48 -9.04
N PRO A 41 -14.21 4.41 -9.28
CA PRO A 41 -15.59 4.56 -9.73
C PRO A 41 -16.46 5.08 -8.58
N GLU A 42 -17.53 5.77 -8.92
CA GLU A 42 -18.63 6.02 -7.97
C GLU A 42 -19.29 4.70 -7.61
N SER A 43 -19.30 4.36 -6.31
CA SER A 43 -19.85 3.10 -5.83
C SER A 43 -20.15 3.16 -4.34
N GLU A 44 -21.28 2.60 -3.94
CA GLU A 44 -21.65 2.39 -2.53
C GLU A 44 -20.71 1.44 -1.78
N PHE A 45 -19.95 0.62 -2.51
CA PHE A 45 -18.95 -0.29 -1.94
C PHE A 45 -17.62 0.40 -1.60
N ILE A 46 -17.46 1.70 -1.87
CA ILE A 46 -16.22 2.43 -1.62
C ILE A 46 -16.42 3.50 -0.55
N THR A 47 -15.67 3.37 0.54
CA THR A 47 -15.50 4.43 1.53
C THR A 47 -14.12 5.07 1.32
N LYS A 48 -14.07 6.33 0.91
CA LYS A 48 -12.82 7.08 0.71
C LYS A 48 -12.41 7.76 2.01
N ILE A 49 -11.16 7.61 2.41
CA ILE A 49 -10.54 8.31 3.56
C ILE A 49 -9.30 9.04 3.06
N GLU A 50 -9.39 10.37 2.97
CA GLU A 50 -8.23 11.21 2.68
C GLU A 50 -7.40 11.40 3.94
N SER A 51 -6.27 10.70 4.00
CA SER A 51 -5.39 10.68 5.17
C SER A 51 -4.00 10.17 4.82
N GLY A 52 -2.99 10.67 5.52
CA GLY A 52 -1.72 9.97 5.64
C GLY A 52 -1.88 8.64 6.37
N VAL A 53 -0.89 7.80 6.26
CA VAL A 53 -0.84 6.51 6.96
C VAL A 53 0.07 6.65 8.17
N ASP A 54 -0.54 6.69 9.33
CA ASP A 54 0.07 6.64 10.66
C ASP A 54 -0.90 5.91 11.61
N VAL A 55 -0.49 5.66 12.85
CA VAL A 55 -1.31 4.92 13.83
C VAL A 55 -2.68 5.55 14.10
N SER A 56 -2.85 6.85 13.86
CA SER A 56 -4.14 7.54 14.06
C SER A 56 -5.19 7.14 13.01
N LEU A 57 -4.76 6.61 11.87
CA LEU A 57 -5.64 6.14 10.80
C LEU A 57 -6.64 5.10 11.30
N ALA A 58 -6.26 4.27 12.27
CA ALA A 58 -7.16 3.26 12.84
C ALA A 58 -8.48 3.86 13.38
N LYS A 59 -8.43 5.11 13.88
CA LYS A 59 -9.62 5.82 14.41
C LYS A 59 -10.54 6.36 13.31
N LYS A 60 -10.02 6.51 12.09
CA LYS A 60 -10.78 7.01 10.93
C LYS A 60 -11.44 5.88 10.15
N ILE A 61 -10.91 4.67 10.26
CA ILE A 61 -11.46 3.49 9.61
C ILE A 61 -12.75 3.10 10.33
N PRO A 62 -13.87 2.91 9.61
CA PRO A 62 -15.14 2.47 10.21
C PRO A 62 -14.96 1.18 11.01
N SER A 63 -15.67 1.06 12.13
CA SER A 63 -15.70 -0.18 12.90
C SER A 63 -16.32 -1.31 12.08
N GLY A 64 -15.73 -2.51 12.15
CA GLY A 64 -16.22 -3.66 11.40
C GLY A 64 -15.20 -4.79 11.35
N GLU A 65 -15.59 -5.90 10.73
CA GLU A 65 -14.68 -7.00 10.44
C GLU A 65 -14.04 -6.83 9.08
N TYR A 66 -12.70 -6.93 9.03
CA TYR A 66 -11.93 -6.80 7.81
C TYR A 66 -11.21 -8.11 7.46
N ASP A 67 -11.40 -8.58 6.24
CA ASP A 67 -10.78 -9.82 5.76
C ASP A 67 -9.33 -9.60 5.33
N ALA A 68 -9.01 -8.41 4.81
CA ALA A 68 -7.66 -8.09 4.36
C ALA A 68 -7.33 -6.60 4.48
N PHE A 69 -6.05 -6.32 4.69
CA PHE A 69 -5.44 -5.01 4.60
C PHE A 69 -4.36 -5.05 3.50
N TYR A 70 -4.56 -4.28 2.45
CA TYR A 70 -3.61 -4.11 1.35
C TYR A 70 -2.82 -2.83 1.55
N HIS A 71 -1.54 -2.95 1.83
CA HIS A 71 -0.63 -1.80 1.93
C HIS A 71 0.07 -1.58 0.59
N LEU A 72 -0.39 -0.58 -0.15
CA LEU A 72 0.13 -0.20 -1.47
C LEU A 72 0.63 1.25 -1.52
N ALA A 73 0.46 2.00 -0.41
CA ALA A 73 0.99 3.35 -0.28
C ALA A 73 2.51 3.31 -0.20
N TRP A 74 3.19 4.14 -0.99
CA TRP A 74 4.63 4.30 -0.98
C TRP A 74 5.00 5.69 -1.46
N ARG A 75 5.94 6.35 -0.79
CA ARG A 75 6.48 7.66 -1.17
C ARG A 75 7.76 7.50 -1.96
N GLY A 76 8.06 8.45 -2.86
CA GLY A 76 9.32 8.46 -3.59
C GLY A 76 9.45 7.31 -4.57
N VAL A 77 8.38 7.00 -5.32
CA VAL A 77 8.42 5.98 -6.39
C VAL A 77 9.19 6.46 -7.61
N ASN A 78 9.33 7.78 -7.79
CA ASN A 78 9.97 8.41 -8.94
C ASN A 78 10.85 9.60 -8.51
N GLY A 79 11.78 9.98 -9.38
CA GLY A 79 12.60 11.18 -9.21
C GLY A 79 13.63 11.09 -8.08
N ALA A 80 14.04 12.24 -7.55
CA ALA A 80 15.06 12.35 -6.51
C ALA A 80 14.67 11.66 -5.20
N ASP A 81 13.39 11.69 -4.85
CA ASP A 81 12.88 11.10 -3.61
C ASP A 81 13.10 9.59 -3.52
N LYS A 82 13.29 8.91 -4.66
CA LYS A 82 13.52 7.46 -4.71
C LYS A 82 14.81 7.07 -3.99
N ALA A 83 15.85 7.89 -4.12
CA ALA A 83 17.16 7.69 -3.50
C ALA A 83 17.30 8.43 -2.16
N ASP A 84 16.30 9.19 -1.72
CA ASP A 84 16.35 9.94 -0.47
C ASP A 84 16.13 8.98 0.73
N PRO A 85 17.15 8.79 1.58
CA PRO A 85 17.06 7.90 2.72
C PRO A 85 15.98 8.34 3.72
N THR A 86 15.71 9.63 3.84
CA THR A 86 14.67 10.15 4.75
C THR A 86 13.28 9.75 4.28
N VAL A 87 13.03 9.83 2.97
CA VAL A 87 11.78 9.37 2.37
C VAL A 87 11.62 7.86 2.56
N GLN A 88 12.68 7.09 2.37
CA GLN A 88 12.62 5.64 2.51
C GLN A 88 12.44 5.20 3.97
N LEU A 89 13.04 5.89 4.95
CA LEU A 89 12.79 5.65 6.37
C LEU A 89 11.33 5.91 6.74
N ALA A 90 10.71 6.97 6.19
CA ALA A 90 9.30 7.25 6.39
C ALA A 90 8.39 6.13 5.82
N ASN A 91 8.79 5.49 4.72
CA ASN A 91 8.09 4.33 4.17
C ASN A 91 8.17 3.10 5.10
N ILE A 92 9.32 2.86 5.72
CA ILE A 92 9.49 1.79 6.72
C ILE A 92 8.54 2.03 7.90
N GLN A 93 8.53 3.25 8.45
CA GLN A 93 7.62 3.61 9.54
C GLN A 93 6.15 3.40 9.13
N MET A 94 5.77 3.84 7.94
CA MET A 94 4.42 3.66 7.41
C MET A 94 4.02 2.18 7.32
N ALA A 95 4.93 1.31 6.88
CA ALA A 95 4.68 -0.14 6.83
C ALA A 95 4.47 -0.73 8.24
N VAL A 96 5.27 -0.32 9.22
CA VAL A 96 5.11 -0.71 10.64
C VAL A 96 3.76 -0.24 11.18
N ASP A 97 3.38 1.00 10.91
CA ASP A 97 2.08 1.55 11.32
C ASP A 97 0.91 0.78 10.71
N CYS A 98 1.00 0.40 9.44
CA CYS A 98 -0.02 -0.44 8.79
C CYS A 98 -0.17 -1.82 9.48
N VAL A 99 0.93 -2.45 9.89
CA VAL A 99 0.88 -3.70 10.66
C VAL A 99 0.19 -3.48 12.02
N ASN A 100 0.52 -2.40 12.72
CA ASN A 100 -0.09 -2.07 14.01
C ASN A 100 -1.60 -1.77 13.87
N ILE A 101 -1.99 -1.01 12.85
CA ILE A 101 -3.40 -0.75 12.52
C ILE A 101 -4.13 -2.07 12.23
N SER A 102 -3.53 -2.94 11.42
CA SER A 102 -4.11 -4.24 11.09
C SER A 102 -4.35 -5.11 12.33
N LYS A 103 -3.41 -5.10 13.27
CA LYS A 103 -3.56 -5.78 14.58
C LYS A 103 -4.67 -5.16 15.42
N GLN A 104 -4.69 -3.82 15.53
CA GLN A 104 -5.69 -3.10 16.32
C GLN A 104 -7.12 -3.34 15.80
N LEU A 105 -7.29 -3.46 14.48
CA LEU A 105 -8.57 -3.72 13.82
C LEU A 105 -8.88 -5.21 13.67
N ASN A 106 -8.05 -6.11 14.20
CA ASN A 106 -8.18 -7.57 14.07
C ASN A 106 -8.35 -8.02 12.61
N VAL A 107 -7.61 -7.42 11.68
CA VAL A 107 -7.67 -7.79 10.27
C VAL A 107 -7.11 -9.19 10.07
N LYS A 108 -7.82 -10.04 9.30
CA LYS A 108 -7.46 -11.46 9.13
C LYS A 108 -6.19 -11.68 8.32
N LYS A 109 -5.91 -10.80 7.32
CA LYS A 109 -4.74 -10.91 6.44
C LYS A 109 -4.14 -9.54 6.17
N TYR A 110 -2.84 -9.42 6.30
CA TYR A 110 -2.06 -8.25 5.88
C TYR A 110 -1.24 -8.61 4.63
N LEU A 111 -1.34 -7.77 3.61
CA LEU A 111 -0.59 -7.89 2.36
C LEU A 111 0.12 -6.56 2.09
N CYS A 112 1.41 -6.65 1.82
CA CYS A 112 2.24 -5.50 1.46
C CYS A 112 2.84 -5.73 0.07
N ALA A 113 2.87 -4.69 -0.75
CA ALA A 113 3.59 -4.76 -2.01
C ALA A 113 5.10 -4.77 -1.73
N GLY A 114 5.80 -5.74 -2.31
CA GLY A 114 7.26 -5.80 -2.35
C GLY A 114 7.80 -5.28 -3.68
N THR A 115 9.09 -5.50 -3.93
CA THR A 115 9.74 -5.12 -5.17
C THR A 115 10.25 -6.34 -5.95
N VAL A 116 10.23 -6.25 -7.27
CA VAL A 116 10.84 -7.28 -8.15
C VAL A 116 12.34 -7.39 -7.89
N ALA A 117 13.00 -6.33 -7.41
CA ALA A 117 14.42 -6.33 -7.05
C ALA A 117 14.75 -7.34 -5.95
N GLU A 118 13.82 -7.65 -5.04
CA GLU A 118 14.02 -8.70 -4.02
C GLU A 118 14.28 -10.06 -4.67
N ASN A 119 13.46 -10.44 -5.67
CA ASN A 119 13.63 -11.69 -6.40
C ASN A 119 14.92 -11.72 -7.23
N ALA A 120 15.30 -10.59 -7.84
CA ALA A 120 16.54 -10.49 -8.60
C ALA A 120 17.77 -10.73 -7.71
N THR A 121 17.75 -10.24 -6.47
CA THR A 121 18.84 -10.44 -5.50
C THR A 121 19.03 -11.93 -5.15
N PHE A 122 17.93 -12.67 -4.97
CA PHE A 122 17.98 -14.12 -4.71
C PHE A 122 18.39 -14.95 -5.93
N SER A 123 18.15 -14.43 -7.14
CA SER A 123 18.44 -15.14 -8.40
C SER A 123 19.88 -14.95 -8.88
N LEU A 124 20.67 -14.10 -8.26
CA LEU A 124 22.06 -13.82 -8.64
C LEU A 124 23.04 -14.64 -7.80
N PRO A 125 23.49 -15.81 -8.28
CA PRO A 125 24.34 -16.72 -7.50
C PRO A 125 25.77 -16.21 -7.25
N ASN A 126 26.16 -15.03 -7.79
CA ASN A 126 27.50 -14.46 -7.66
C ASN A 126 27.49 -12.93 -7.72
N LEU A 127 26.89 -12.26 -6.75
CA LEU A 127 26.96 -10.80 -6.60
C LEU A 127 28.40 -10.27 -6.53
N GLU A 128 29.36 -11.07 -6.08
CA GLU A 128 30.78 -10.71 -5.95
C GLU A 128 31.50 -10.52 -7.29
N LYS A 129 30.94 -10.99 -8.42
CA LYS A 129 31.56 -10.92 -9.74
C LYS A 129 31.02 -9.80 -10.62
N THR A 130 30.03 -9.05 -10.21
CA THR A 130 29.52 -7.92 -10.98
C THR A 130 30.27 -6.66 -10.56
N SER A 131 31.35 -6.33 -11.27
CA SER A 131 32.13 -5.09 -11.12
C SER A 131 31.41 -3.81 -11.58
N GLY A 132 30.13 -3.89 -11.88
CA GLY A 132 29.26 -2.75 -12.17
C GLY A 132 28.10 -2.78 -11.18
N GLY A 133 27.99 -1.78 -10.33
CA GLY A 133 26.86 -1.64 -9.43
C GLY A 133 25.55 -1.70 -10.22
N MET A 134 24.73 -2.69 -9.96
CA MET A 134 23.36 -2.69 -10.46
C MET A 134 22.59 -1.60 -9.73
N MET A 135 22.47 -0.44 -10.38
CA MET A 135 21.55 0.59 -9.93
C MET A 135 20.14 0.15 -10.35
N TYR A 136 19.41 -0.44 -9.45
CA TYR A 136 17.96 -0.56 -9.60
C TYR A 136 17.36 0.82 -9.40
N GLY A 137 17.02 1.45 -10.51
CA GLY A 137 16.30 2.72 -10.54
C GLY A 137 14.82 2.53 -10.29
#